data_cb74f0b654c00e6426393c376d5c210c
#
_entry.id   cb74f0b654c00e6426393c376d5c210c
#
_cell.length_a   1.000
_cell.length_b   1.000
_cell.length_c   1.000
_cell.angle_alpha   90.00
_cell.angle_beta   90.00
_cell.angle_gamma   90.00
#
_symmetry.space_group_name_H-M   'P 1'
#
loop_
_entity.id
_entity.type
_entity.pdbx_description
1 polymer ?
#
loop_
_entity_poly.entity_id
_entity_poly.type
_entity_poly.pdbx_seq_one_letter_code
_entity_poly.pdbx_strand_id
1 'polypeptide(L)'
;SWVPDGGKKFYRKILNNSKAMANCDLFGTHFYGTQRSWMDFPELENSGKEIWMTEVYVPNSDKDSANRYPEALQVSENIHNAMVVGNMSAYTWWYIRRNYGLMTEDGKISKRGYCMAQYSKYVRPGDVRIDATEQPADNVYVSAYKGDDNQVTIVAINKGTESYSQQFAVDADAQITEVDRYRTSASENLAKTEDLEHDSSSFWAQLPAESVSTFVVTLEDQPVEPDENGYYFHDTFESDNCDWQGHGAADIALSGRIPYQGTNALLVQNRASAWNGAEKTLPAKAFQAGKEYSFSVCLNYMDGESSKNAALSLQYTDAAGETKYARIASASAAKG
;
A
#
# COMPACT_ATOMS: atom_id res chain seq x y z
N SER A 1 -22.40 -18.87 -5.79
CA SER A 1 -21.80 -18.96 -4.44
C SER A 1 -20.64 -19.96 -4.42
N TRP A 2 -19.71 -19.75 -3.52
CA TRP A 2 -18.51 -20.59 -3.36
C TRP A 2 -18.74 -21.79 -2.43
N VAL A 3 -19.85 -22.47 -2.59
CA VAL A 3 -20.07 -23.76 -1.95
C VAL A 3 -19.01 -24.75 -2.46
N PRO A 4 -18.27 -25.49 -1.62
CA PRO A 4 -17.13 -26.32 -2.02
C PRO A 4 -17.42 -27.27 -3.17
N ASP A 5 -18.53 -27.99 -3.09
CA ASP A 5 -18.95 -28.99 -4.08
C ASP A 5 -19.85 -28.45 -5.18
N GLY A 6 -20.15 -27.15 -5.16
CA GLY A 6 -21.01 -26.48 -6.12
C GLY A 6 -20.25 -25.46 -6.98
N GLY A 7 -20.28 -24.20 -6.54
CA GLY A 7 -19.75 -23.06 -7.31
C GLY A 7 -18.28 -23.20 -7.69
N LYS A 8 -17.39 -23.58 -6.76
CA LYS A 8 -15.96 -23.72 -7.04
C LYS A 8 -15.63 -24.70 -8.19
N LYS A 9 -16.45 -25.71 -8.44
CA LYS A 9 -16.26 -26.63 -9.57
C LYS A 9 -16.38 -25.93 -10.94
N PHE A 10 -17.24 -24.91 -11.06
CA PHE A 10 -17.38 -24.17 -12.31
C PHE A 10 -16.13 -23.33 -12.58
N TYR A 11 -15.60 -22.65 -11.56
CA TYR A 11 -14.38 -21.85 -11.71
C TYR A 11 -13.19 -22.74 -12.09
N ARG A 12 -13.01 -23.89 -11.45
CA ARG A 12 -11.95 -24.86 -11.81
C ARG A 12 -12.03 -25.32 -13.27
N LYS A 13 -13.22 -25.46 -13.84
CA LYS A 13 -13.36 -25.80 -15.27
C LYS A 13 -12.84 -24.69 -16.18
N ILE A 14 -13.03 -23.43 -15.79
CA ILE A 14 -12.50 -22.28 -16.54
C ILE A 14 -10.99 -22.21 -16.37
N LEU A 15 -10.52 -22.28 -15.12
CA LEU A 15 -9.08 -22.24 -14.77
C LEU A 15 -8.27 -23.30 -15.52
N ASN A 16 -8.83 -24.51 -15.69
CA ASN A 16 -8.20 -25.63 -16.38
C ASN A 16 -8.34 -25.58 -17.91
N ASN A 17 -8.88 -24.51 -18.49
CA ASN A 17 -9.08 -24.35 -19.92
C ASN A 17 -8.38 -23.07 -20.42
N SER A 18 -7.24 -23.20 -21.10
CA SER A 18 -6.45 -22.07 -21.56
C SER A 18 -7.20 -21.12 -22.49
N LYS A 19 -8.10 -21.63 -23.35
CA LYS A 19 -8.90 -20.77 -24.22
C LYS A 19 -9.93 -19.97 -23.43
N ALA A 20 -10.56 -20.58 -22.42
CA ALA A 20 -11.49 -19.87 -21.53
C ALA A 20 -10.73 -18.80 -20.73
N MET A 21 -9.57 -19.11 -20.18
CA MET A 21 -8.75 -18.17 -19.43
C MET A 21 -8.25 -16.99 -20.27
N ALA A 22 -7.90 -17.24 -21.55
CA ALA A 22 -7.49 -16.18 -22.47
C ALA A 22 -8.61 -15.18 -22.80
N ASN A 23 -9.88 -15.57 -22.63
CA ASN A 23 -11.07 -14.75 -22.86
C ASN A 23 -11.83 -14.39 -21.56
N CYS A 24 -11.20 -14.56 -20.43
CA CYS A 24 -11.75 -14.22 -19.12
C CYS A 24 -10.99 -12.99 -18.57
N ASP A 25 -11.67 -11.87 -18.37
CA ASP A 25 -11.05 -10.66 -17.82
C ASP A 25 -11.06 -10.69 -16.28
N LEU A 26 -12.16 -11.13 -15.68
CA LEU A 26 -12.35 -11.25 -14.24
C LEU A 26 -13.29 -12.39 -13.87
N PHE A 27 -13.31 -12.77 -12.60
CA PHE A 27 -14.25 -13.74 -12.06
C PHE A 27 -15.25 -13.06 -11.12
N GLY A 28 -16.54 -13.18 -11.43
CA GLY A 28 -17.63 -12.70 -10.56
C GLY A 28 -18.21 -13.82 -9.71
N THR A 29 -18.57 -13.55 -8.46
CA THR A 29 -19.26 -14.49 -7.57
C THR A 29 -20.32 -13.81 -6.73
N HIS A 30 -21.20 -14.62 -6.12
CA HIS A 30 -22.19 -14.20 -5.13
C HIS A 30 -21.95 -14.93 -3.81
N PHE A 31 -22.16 -14.24 -2.69
CA PHE A 31 -21.93 -14.83 -1.36
C PHE A 31 -23.13 -15.54 -0.74
N TYR A 32 -24.26 -15.64 -1.44
CA TYR A 32 -25.42 -16.36 -0.91
C TYR A 32 -25.09 -17.78 -0.45
N GLY A 33 -25.29 -18.06 0.83
CA GLY A 33 -24.97 -19.35 1.44
C GLY A 33 -23.49 -19.69 1.50
N THR A 34 -22.57 -18.75 1.22
CA THR A 34 -21.15 -18.94 1.33
C THR A 34 -20.71 -18.70 2.79
N GLN A 35 -20.10 -19.70 3.40
CA GLN A 35 -19.49 -19.57 4.73
C GLN A 35 -18.09 -18.96 4.61
N ARG A 36 -17.65 -18.24 5.63
CA ARG A 36 -16.33 -17.61 5.70
C ARG A 36 -15.20 -18.62 5.39
N SER A 37 -15.26 -19.81 5.98
CA SER A 37 -14.27 -20.88 5.74
C SER A 37 -14.19 -21.38 4.28
N TRP A 38 -15.13 -21.01 3.44
CA TRP A 38 -15.16 -21.40 2.02
C TRP A 38 -14.69 -20.27 1.09
N MET A 39 -14.42 -19.10 1.62
CA MET A 39 -14.07 -17.92 0.81
C MET A 39 -12.63 -17.95 0.32
N ASP A 40 -11.72 -18.60 1.03
CA ASP A 40 -10.37 -18.88 0.57
C ASP A 40 -10.37 -19.82 -0.65
N PHE A 41 -9.81 -19.33 -1.78
CA PHE A 41 -9.77 -20.06 -3.04
C PHE A 41 -8.43 -19.84 -3.77
N PRO A 42 -7.33 -20.43 -3.29
CA PRO A 42 -5.97 -20.17 -3.79
C PRO A 42 -5.78 -20.41 -5.29
N GLU A 43 -6.45 -21.40 -5.88
CA GLU A 43 -6.33 -21.66 -7.32
C GLU A 43 -6.90 -20.49 -8.16
N LEU A 44 -7.90 -19.79 -7.65
CA LEU A 44 -8.48 -18.62 -8.30
C LEU A 44 -7.67 -17.36 -8.04
N GLU A 45 -7.22 -17.17 -6.81
CA GLU A 45 -6.37 -16.05 -6.40
C GLU A 45 -5.04 -16.02 -7.18
N ASN A 46 -4.42 -17.19 -7.37
CA ASN A 46 -3.19 -17.33 -8.12
C ASN A 46 -3.39 -17.32 -9.66
N SER A 47 -4.61 -17.12 -10.15
CA SER A 47 -4.91 -17.10 -11.59
C SER A 47 -4.42 -15.85 -12.33
N GLY A 48 -4.04 -14.79 -11.60
CA GLY A 48 -3.72 -13.47 -12.14
C GLY A 48 -4.93 -12.68 -12.65
N LYS A 49 -6.16 -13.10 -12.29
CA LYS A 49 -7.40 -12.43 -12.65
C LYS A 49 -8.04 -11.81 -11.41
N GLU A 50 -8.69 -10.67 -11.59
CA GLU A 50 -9.48 -10.06 -10.53
C GLU A 50 -10.66 -10.94 -10.13
N ILE A 51 -11.03 -10.86 -8.86
CA ILE A 51 -12.18 -11.57 -8.29
C ILE A 51 -13.14 -10.52 -7.72
N TRP A 52 -14.38 -10.54 -8.17
CA TRP A 52 -15.41 -9.59 -7.72
C TRP A 52 -16.54 -10.30 -7.00
N MET A 53 -16.91 -9.85 -5.84
CA MET A 53 -18.17 -10.21 -5.20
C MET A 53 -19.27 -9.31 -5.80
N THR A 54 -19.96 -9.84 -6.81
CA THR A 54 -20.84 -9.06 -7.69
C THR A 54 -22.28 -8.94 -7.19
N GLU A 55 -22.69 -9.75 -6.20
CA GLU A 55 -24.04 -9.68 -5.64
C GLU A 55 -24.13 -10.39 -4.29
N VAL A 56 -24.65 -9.69 -3.30
CA VAL A 56 -25.16 -10.27 -2.06
C VAL A 56 -26.05 -9.26 -1.32
N TYR A 57 -27.02 -9.76 -0.56
CA TYR A 57 -27.59 -9.05 0.59
C TYR A 57 -27.54 -9.97 1.81
N VAL A 58 -27.56 -9.37 2.99
CA VAL A 58 -27.57 -10.18 4.23
C VAL A 58 -28.94 -10.85 4.41
N PRO A 59 -28.98 -12.02 5.11
CA PRO A 59 -30.11 -12.94 5.04
C PRO A 59 -31.48 -12.42 5.46
N ASN A 60 -31.59 -11.23 5.98
CA ASN A 60 -32.85 -10.68 6.44
C ASN A 60 -33.35 -9.60 5.49
N SER A 61 -34.34 -9.96 4.65
CA SER A 61 -35.03 -9.08 3.70
C SER A 61 -36.38 -8.59 4.22
N ASP A 62 -36.65 -8.74 5.51
CA ASP A 62 -37.91 -8.29 6.11
C ASP A 62 -38.10 -6.79 5.95
N LYS A 63 -39.32 -6.35 6.08
CA LYS A 63 -39.68 -4.94 6.16
C LYS A 63 -38.88 -4.28 7.29
N ASP A 64 -38.33 -3.10 7.00
CA ASP A 64 -37.55 -2.27 7.92
C ASP A 64 -36.21 -2.87 8.41
N SER A 65 -35.74 -3.95 7.79
CA SER A 65 -34.49 -4.59 8.18
C SER A 65 -33.23 -3.76 7.79
N ALA A 66 -33.36 -2.80 6.88
CA ALA A 66 -32.26 -1.91 6.47
C ALA A 66 -31.65 -1.11 7.65
N ASN A 67 -32.47 -0.75 8.62
CA ASN A 67 -32.04 0.00 9.79
C ASN A 67 -31.89 -0.85 11.06
N ARG A 68 -32.10 -2.16 10.98
CA ARG A 68 -31.99 -3.04 12.14
C ARG A 68 -30.53 -3.19 12.56
N TYR A 69 -30.27 -2.88 13.84
CA TYR A 69 -28.93 -2.92 14.42
C TYR A 69 -28.92 -3.85 15.65
N PRO A 70 -27.91 -4.70 15.86
CA PRO A 70 -26.60 -4.73 15.20
C PRO A 70 -26.54 -5.52 13.86
N GLU A 71 -27.64 -6.05 13.33
CA GLU A 71 -27.65 -6.83 12.09
C GLU A 71 -26.95 -6.10 10.91
N ALA A 72 -27.04 -4.78 10.87
CA ALA A 72 -26.39 -3.97 9.83
C ALA A 72 -24.86 -4.15 9.77
N LEU A 73 -24.20 -4.52 10.88
CA LEU A 73 -22.77 -4.83 10.92
C LEU A 73 -22.37 -6.00 10.01
N GLN A 74 -23.33 -6.87 9.66
CA GLN A 74 -23.06 -7.95 8.72
C GLN A 74 -22.60 -7.44 7.36
N VAL A 75 -22.97 -6.22 6.96
CA VAL A 75 -22.48 -5.60 5.71
C VAL A 75 -20.98 -5.37 5.81
N SER A 76 -20.52 -4.75 6.89
CA SER A 76 -19.08 -4.51 7.10
C SER A 76 -18.29 -5.83 7.21
N GLU A 77 -18.82 -6.81 7.93
CA GLU A 77 -18.21 -8.14 8.03
C GLU A 77 -18.13 -8.86 6.66
N ASN A 78 -19.18 -8.77 5.85
CA ASN A 78 -19.16 -9.34 4.51
C ASN A 78 -18.11 -8.68 3.61
N ILE A 79 -17.98 -7.35 3.69
CA ILE A 79 -16.93 -6.63 2.94
C ILE A 79 -15.55 -7.08 3.44
N HIS A 80 -15.33 -7.10 4.75
CA HIS A 80 -14.09 -7.59 5.35
C HIS A 80 -13.74 -8.99 4.84
N ASN A 81 -14.69 -9.93 4.90
CA ASN A 81 -14.47 -11.30 4.45
C ASN A 81 -14.19 -11.37 2.93
N ALA A 82 -14.85 -10.54 2.12
CA ALA A 82 -14.59 -10.48 0.69
C ALA A 82 -13.15 -10.01 0.41
N MET A 83 -12.72 -8.92 1.04
CA MET A 83 -11.41 -8.31 0.79
C MET A 83 -10.27 -9.12 1.41
N VAL A 84 -10.43 -9.61 2.66
CA VAL A 84 -9.34 -10.24 3.42
C VAL A 84 -9.26 -11.74 3.16
N VAL A 85 -10.40 -12.44 3.23
CA VAL A 85 -10.42 -13.91 3.09
C VAL A 85 -10.56 -14.33 1.64
N GLY A 86 -11.42 -13.65 0.88
CA GLY A 86 -11.66 -13.94 -0.53
C GLY A 86 -10.71 -13.26 -1.50
N ASN A 87 -9.84 -12.38 -1.02
CA ASN A 87 -8.89 -11.58 -1.80
C ASN A 87 -9.56 -10.91 -3.03
N MET A 88 -10.73 -10.32 -2.81
CA MET A 88 -11.56 -9.74 -3.86
C MET A 88 -11.27 -8.25 -4.06
N SER A 89 -11.36 -7.80 -5.31
CA SER A 89 -11.11 -6.40 -5.70
C SER A 89 -12.38 -5.54 -5.71
N ALA A 90 -13.55 -6.14 -5.60
CA ALA A 90 -14.82 -5.40 -5.57
C ALA A 90 -15.90 -6.12 -4.74
N TYR A 91 -16.81 -5.32 -4.18
CA TYR A 91 -17.96 -5.79 -3.42
C TYR A 91 -19.20 -5.01 -3.83
N THR A 92 -20.27 -5.71 -4.24
CA THR A 92 -21.52 -5.13 -4.72
C THR A 92 -22.71 -5.65 -3.93
N TRP A 93 -23.50 -4.72 -3.40
CA TRP A 93 -24.75 -5.01 -2.69
C TRP A 93 -25.94 -5.14 -3.63
N TRP A 94 -26.89 -6.00 -3.30
CA TRP A 94 -28.16 -6.22 -3.99
C TRP A 94 -29.32 -5.68 -3.17
N TYR A 95 -30.01 -4.81 -3.57
CA TYR A 95 -30.30 -3.58 -4.21
C TYR A 95 -29.86 -2.35 -3.42
N ILE A 96 -29.56 -1.22 -4.06
CA ILE A 96 -29.23 0.01 -3.36
C ILE A 96 -30.42 0.55 -2.56
N ARG A 97 -31.62 0.50 -3.13
CA ARG A 97 -32.86 1.03 -2.53
C ARG A 97 -33.90 -0.06 -2.36
N ARG A 98 -34.12 -0.51 -1.15
CA ARG A 98 -35.10 -1.49 -0.71
C ARG A 98 -35.27 -1.41 0.81
N ASN A 99 -36.34 -2.04 1.37
CA ASN A 99 -36.52 -2.18 2.81
C ASN A 99 -35.38 -2.91 3.55
N TYR A 100 -34.50 -3.55 2.82
CA TYR A 100 -33.25 -4.19 3.28
C TYR A 100 -31.99 -3.60 2.61
N GLY A 101 -32.14 -2.51 1.88
CA GLY A 101 -31.10 -1.90 1.06
C GLY A 101 -30.14 -0.98 1.83
N LEU A 102 -29.16 -0.46 1.11
CA LEU A 102 -28.26 0.58 1.61
C LEU A 102 -28.98 1.91 1.77
N MET A 103 -30.09 2.08 1.07
CA MET A 103 -31.04 3.18 1.22
C MET A 103 -32.44 2.60 1.49
N THR A 104 -33.19 3.28 2.32
CA THR A 104 -34.61 3.01 2.56
C THR A 104 -35.46 3.44 1.38
N GLU A 105 -36.75 3.02 1.34
CA GLU A 105 -37.64 3.33 0.22
C GLU A 105 -37.93 4.83 0.07
N ASP A 106 -37.79 5.62 1.13
CA ASP A 106 -37.89 7.09 1.10
C ASP A 106 -36.58 7.80 0.68
N GLY A 107 -35.56 7.03 0.28
CA GLY A 107 -34.30 7.56 -0.25
C GLY A 107 -33.27 7.99 0.80
N LYS A 108 -33.48 7.68 2.08
CA LYS A 108 -32.48 7.96 3.13
C LYS A 108 -31.47 6.82 3.23
N ILE A 109 -30.23 7.18 3.59
CA ILE A 109 -29.19 6.20 3.87
C ILE A 109 -29.60 5.38 5.11
N SER A 110 -29.53 4.06 5.00
CA SER A 110 -29.85 3.13 6.07
C SER A 110 -28.62 2.83 6.95
N LYS A 111 -28.83 2.15 8.10
CA LYS A 111 -27.72 1.61 8.91
C LYS A 111 -26.79 0.70 8.09
N ARG A 112 -27.34 -0.12 7.19
CA ARG A 112 -26.53 -0.93 6.26
C ARG A 112 -25.74 -0.06 5.30
N GLY A 113 -26.31 1.04 4.81
CA GLY A 113 -25.61 2.01 3.99
C GLY A 113 -24.46 2.68 4.73
N TYR A 114 -24.63 3.05 5.99
CA TYR A 114 -23.56 3.61 6.80
C TYR A 114 -22.48 2.58 7.14
N CYS A 115 -22.83 1.31 7.36
CA CYS A 115 -21.86 0.25 7.52
C CYS A 115 -21.01 0.02 6.23
N MET A 116 -21.63 0.09 5.06
CA MET A 116 -20.89 0.06 3.78
C MET A 116 -20.03 1.32 3.61
N ALA A 117 -20.52 2.49 3.98
CA ALA A 117 -19.81 3.75 3.82
C ALA A 117 -18.51 3.82 4.63
N GLN A 118 -18.37 3.03 5.70
CA GLN A 118 -17.12 2.87 6.45
C GLN A 118 -15.97 2.38 5.56
N TYR A 119 -16.29 1.61 4.51
CA TYR A 119 -15.33 1.21 3.49
C TYR A 119 -15.39 2.15 2.29
N SER A 120 -16.54 2.25 1.63
CA SER A 120 -16.64 2.82 0.29
C SER A 120 -16.33 4.32 0.20
N LYS A 121 -16.38 5.06 1.30
CA LYS A 121 -16.00 6.47 1.35
C LYS A 121 -14.49 6.67 1.42
N TYR A 122 -13.78 5.78 2.08
CA TYR A 122 -12.36 5.95 2.43
C TYR A 122 -11.43 4.97 1.72
N VAL A 123 -11.90 3.78 1.40
CA VAL A 123 -11.17 2.81 0.55
C VAL A 123 -11.61 3.04 -0.89
N ARG A 124 -10.71 3.59 -1.71
CA ARG A 124 -11.03 4.06 -3.05
C ARG A 124 -10.41 3.18 -4.13
N PRO A 125 -10.93 3.24 -5.37
CA PRO A 125 -10.28 2.57 -6.49
C PRO A 125 -8.82 3.01 -6.63
N GLY A 126 -7.91 2.05 -6.67
CA GLY A 126 -6.46 2.27 -6.65
C GLY A 126 -5.81 1.94 -5.30
N ASP A 127 -6.57 2.00 -4.19
CA ASP A 127 -6.03 1.61 -2.89
C ASP A 127 -5.70 0.11 -2.85
N VAL A 128 -4.57 -0.21 -2.27
CA VAL A 128 -4.08 -1.58 -2.12
C VAL A 128 -4.27 -2.05 -0.68
N ARG A 129 -4.88 -3.22 -0.50
CA ARG A 129 -4.95 -3.85 0.81
C ARG A 129 -3.54 -4.22 1.28
N ILE A 130 -3.17 -3.79 2.47
CA ILE A 130 -1.90 -4.10 3.12
C ILE A 130 -2.10 -5.09 4.27
N ASP A 131 -1.01 -5.73 4.71
CA ASP A 131 -1.05 -6.67 5.81
C ASP A 131 -1.49 -6.00 7.12
N ALA A 132 -2.31 -6.71 7.88
CA ALA A 132 -2.78 -6.30 9.18
C ALA A 132 -3.06 -7.54 10.05
N THR A 133 -2.98 -7.39 11.37
CA THR A 133 -3.51 -8.43 12.28
C THR A 133 -5.03 -8.46 12.13
N GLU A 134 -5.51 -9.42 11.33
CA GLU A 134 -6.91 -9.49 10.91
C GLU A 134 -7.89 -9.60 12.07
N GLN A 135 -7.58 -10.45 13.05
CA GLN A 135 -8.46 -10.73 14.19
C GLN A 135 -7.68 -10.61 15.50
N PRO A 136 -7.47 -9.37 16.00
CA PRO A 136 -6.70 -9.13 17.23
C PRO A 136 -7.40 -9.64 18.50
N ALA A 137 -8.71 -9.82 18.45
CA ALA A 137 -9.52 -10.41 19.53
C ALA A 137 -10.76 -11.10 18.96
N ASP A 138 -11.45 -11.89 19.80
CA ASP A 138 -12.72 -12.51 19.43
C ASP A 138 -13.75 -11.45 19.02
N ASN A 139 -14.40 -11.67 17.87
CA ASN A 139 -15.38 -10.77 17.28
C ASN A 139 -14.84 -9.37 16.89
N VAL A 140 -13.53 -9.16 16.89
CA VAL A 140 -12.88 -7.94 16.38
C VAL A 140 -12.14 -8.25 15.10
N TYR A 141 -12.46 -7.52 14.03
CA TYR A 141 -11.87 -7.72 12.70
C TYR A 141 -11.27 -6.43 12.19
N VAL A 142 -10.06 -6.50 11.66
CA VAL A 142 -9.30 -5.34 11.16
C VAL A 142 -8.81 -5.59 9.75
N SER A 143 -8.92 -4.59 8.90
CA SER A 143 -8.30 -4.55 7.58
C SER A 143 -7.70 -3.17 7.31
N ALA A 144 -6.62 -3.13 6.53
CA ALA A 144 -5.91 -1.90 6.24
C ALA A 144 -5.66 -1.76 4.73
N TYR A 145 -5.70 -0.53 4.25
CA TYR A 145 -5.58 -0.16 2.83
C TYR A 145 -4.68 1.07 2.69
N LYS A 146 -3.81 1.07 1.69
CA LYS A 146 -2.92 2.18 1.38
C LYS A 146 -3.27 2.76 0.02
N GLY A 147 -3.52 4.08 -0.01
CA GLY A 147 -3.67 4.89 -1.22
C GLY A 147 -2.35 5.52 -1.66
N ASP A 148 -2.41 6.27 -2.77
CA ASP A 148 -1.25 6.98 -3.33
C ASP A 148 -0.94 8.32 -2.61
N ASP A 149 -1.80 8.76 -1.71
CA ASP A 149 -1.84 10.08 -1.07
C ASP A 149 -1.21 10.11 0.34
N ASN A 150 -0.29 9.20 0.62
CA ASN A 150 0.31 9.02 1.95
C ASN A 150 -0.73 8.75 3.07
N GLN A 151 -1.87 8.20 2.71
CA GLN A 151 -2.90 7.80 3.67
C GLN A 151 -2.96 6.29 3.82
N VAL A 152 -3.23 5.85 5.05
CA VAL A 152 -3.60 4.48 5.37
C VAL A 152 -5.00 4.50 5.97
N THR A 153 -5.93 3.80 5.32
CA THR A 153 -7.29 3.60 5.83
C THR A 153 -7.35 2.28 6.58
N ILE A 154 -7.71 2.32 7.86
CA ILE A 154 -7.91 1.13 8.71
C ILE A 154 -9.39 1.02 9.04
N VAL A 155 -9.98 -0.14 8.77
CA VAL A 155 -11.37 -0.43 9.16
C VAL A 155 -11.37 -1.50 10.23
N ALA A 156 -11.93 -1.16 11.41
CA ALA A 156 -12.05 -2.06 12.56
C ALA A 156 -13.52 -2.29 12.90
N ILE A 157 -13.91 -3.54 12.98
CA ILE A 157 -15.28 -4.00 13.30
C ILE A 157 -15.23 -4.70 14.65
N ASN A 158 -15.98 -4.22 15.64
CA ASN A 158 -16.24 -4.94 16.86
C ASN A 158 -17.69 -5.45 16.87
N LYS A 159 -17.87 -6.76 16.70
CA LYS A 159 -19.17 -7.45 16.77
C LYS A 159 -19.48 -7.98 18.16
N GLY A 160 -18.55 -7.85 19.09
CA GLY A 160 -18.74 -8.24 20.48
C GLY A 160 -19.67 -7.30 21.23
N THR A 161 -20.17 -7.76 22.38
CA THR A 161 -21.05 -7.02 23.27
C THR A 161 -20.28 -6.15 24.28
N GLU A 162 -18.95 -6.20 24.25
CA GLU A 162 -18.06 -5.43 25.10
C GLU A 162 -17.17 -4.51 24.27
N SER A 163 -16.80 -3.37 24.85
CA SER A 163 -15.82 -2.48 24.24
C SER A 163 -14.42 -3.10 24.29
N TYR A 164 -13.65 -2.92 23.22
CA TYR A 164 -12.29 -3.42 23.11
C TYR A 164 -11.30 -2.26 22.87
N SER A 165 -10.21 -2.21 23.65
CA SER A 165 -9.12 -1.25 23.45
C SER A 165 -8.07 -1.84 22.56
N GLN A 166 -7.79 -1.19 21.42
CA GLN A 166 -6.85 -1.65 20.41
C GLN A 166 -5.76 -0.62 20.18
N GLN A 167 -4.51 -1.07 20.18
CA GLN A 167 -3.40 -0.33 19.64
C GLN A 167 -3.27 -0.64 18.14
N PHE A 168 -3.15 0.41 17.35
CA PHE A 168 -2.80 0.32 15.93
C PHE A 168 -1.39 0.85 15.75
N ALA A 169 -0.49 0.01 15.25
CA ALA A 169 0.86 0.39 14.87
C ALA A 169 0.99 0.31 13.35
N VAL A 170 1.57 1.35 12.76
CA VAL A 170 1.84 1.43 11.31
C VAL A 170 3.33 1.23 11.10
N ASP A 171 3.69 0.11 10.48
CA ASP A 171 5.07 -0.20 10.10
C ASP A 171 5.37 0.47 8.75
N ALA A 172 5.91 1.67 8.81
CA ALA A 172 6.27 2.47 7.64
C ALA A 172 7.47 3.36 7.95
N ASP A 173 8.23 3.72 6.93
CA ASP A 173 9.31 4.72 7.01
C ASP A 173 8.78 6.18 7.11
N ALA A 174 7.55 6.36 7.55
CA ALA A 174 6.85 7.62 7.64
C ALA A 174 6.23 7.78 9.03
N GLN A 175 6.00 9.02 9.45
CA GLN A 175 5.35 9.30 10.74
C GLN A 175 3.87 9.54 10.56
N ILE A 176 3.09 9.12 11.57
CA ILE A 176 1.70 9.52 11.71
C ILE A 176 1.65 11.00 12.09
N THR A 177 0.91 11.80 11.33
CA THR A 177 0.70 13.22 11.60
C THR A 177 -0.74 13.55 11.95
N GLU A 178 -1.69 12.69 11.56
CA GLU A 178 -3.10 12.85 11.87
C GLU A 178 -3.82 11.49 11.86
N VAL A 179 -4.80 11.32 12.74
CA VAL A 179 -5.69 10.16 12.79
C VAL A 179 -7.14 10.62 12.93
N ASP A 180 -7.84 10.67 11.82
CA ASP A 180 -9.28 10.89 11.78
C ASP A 180 -10.05 9.59 12.04
N ARG A 181 -11.08 9.64 12.87
CA ARG A 181 -11.95 8.49 13.12
C ARG A 181 -13.41 8.75 12.75
N TYR A 182 -13.99 7.83 12.01
CA TYR A 182 -15.42 7.79 11.66
C TYR A 182 -16.06 6.52 12.18
N ARG A 183 -17.23 6.62 12.83
CA ARG A 183 -17.87 5.48 13.47
C ARG A 183 -19.33 5.32 13.08
N THR A 184 -19.75 4.06 12.95
CA THR A 184 -21.17 3.65 12.85
C THR A 184 -21.48 2.68 13.98
N SER A 185 -22.54 2.97 14.73
CA SER A 185 -23.04 2.17 15.84
C SER A 185 -24.57 2.23 15.85
N ALA A 186 -25.22 1.73 16.89
CA ALA A 186 -26.67 1.88 17.04
C ALA A 186 -27.10 3.36 16.99
N SER A 187 -26.33 4.26 17.59
CA SER A 187 -26.64 5.70 17.70
C SER A 187 -25.88 6.59 16.71
N GLU A 188 -24.84 6.08 16.05
CA GLU A 188 -23.96 6.85 15.16
C GLU A 188 -24.08 6.41 13.72
N ASN A 189 -23.91 7.34 12.79
CA ASN A 189 -24.06 7.14 11.35
C ASN A 189 -22.87 7.75 10.62
N LEU A 190 -21.76 7.01 10.47
CA LEU A 190 -20.50 7.51 9.92
C LEU A 190 -20.08 8.85 10.57
N ALA A 191 -20.28 8.93 11.87
CA ALA A 191 -20.01 10.15 12.62
C ALA A 191 -18.50 10.34 12.78
N LYS A 192 -17.98 11.53 12.41
CA LYS A 192 -16.62 11.91 12.80
C LYS A 192 -16.60 12.03 14.33
N THR A 193 -15.66 11.36 14.95
CA THR A 193 -15.45 11.44 16.39
C THR A 193 -14.30 12.39 16.69
N GLU A 194 -13.95 12.54 17.96
CA GLU A 194 -12.79 13.33 18.37
C GLU A 194 -11.51 12.78 17.74
N ASP A 195 -10.55 13.67 17.48
CA ASP A 195 -9.23 13.32 17.01
C ASP A 195 -8.54 12.41 18.04
N LEU A 196 -7.77 11.46 17.55
CA LEU A 196 -7.07 10.50 18.40
C LEU A 196 -5.64 10.99 18.67
N GLU A 197 -5.25 10.96 19.93
CA GLU A 197 -3.85 11.12 20.28
C GLU A 197 -3.05 9.96 19.68
N HIS A 198 -1.90 10.28 19.10
CA HIS A 198 -0.99 9.34 18.48
C HIS A 198 0.47 9.69 18.78
N ASP A 199 1.34 8.71 18.72
CA ASP A 199 2.77 8.92 18.58
C ASP A 199 3.17 8.86 17.08
N SER A 200 4.46 8.83 16.80
CA SER A 200 4.95 8.84 15.40
C SER A 200 4.59 7.59 14.60
N SER A 201 4.25 6.50 15.25
CA SER A 201 4.04 5.20 14.59
C SER A 201 2.81 4.44 15.08
N SER A 202 2.14 4.91 16.13
CA SER A 202 0.98 4.20 16.68
C SER A 202 -0.05 5.12 17.34
N PHE A 203 -1.25 4.58 17.53
CA PHE A 203 -2.32 5.20 18.29
C PHE A 203 -3.18 4.15 18.99
N TRP A 204 -3.88 4.56 20.06
CA TRP A 204 -4.85 3.74 20.76
C TRP A 204 -6.26 4.17 20.43
N ALA A 205 -7.15 3.22 20.24
CA ALA A 205 -8.57 3.49 20.05
C ALA A 205 -9.45 2.52 20.84
N GLN A 206 -10.51 3.06 21.45
CA GLN A 206 -11.61 2.26 21.94
C GLN A 206 -12.51 1.89 20.77
N LEU A 207 -12.76 0.60 20.61
CA LEU A 207 -13.73 0.03 19.68
C LEU A 207 -14.98 -0.33 20.49
N PRO A 208 -16.02 0.51 20.51
CA PRO A 208 -17.22 0.22 21.28
C PRO A 208 -17.86 -1.09 20.84
N ALA A 209 -18.61 -1.71 21.76
CA ALA A 209 -19.43 -2.87 21.43
C ALA A 209 -20.30 -2.61 20.20
N GLU A 210 -20.48 -3.64 19.38
CA GLU A 210 -21.36 -3.60 18.22
C GLU A 210 -21.16 -2.34 17.35
N SER A 211 -19.92 -2.08 16.92
CA SER A 211 -19.58 -0.90 16.11
C SER A 211 -18.60 -1.22 14.97
N VAL A 212 -18.57 -0.35 13.99
CA VAL A 212 -17.52 -0.30 12.99
C VAL A 212 -16.91 1.10 12.96
N SER A 213 -15.58 1.16 12.99
CA SER A 213 -14.80 2.40 12.96
C SER A 213 -13.84 2.38 11.78
N THR A 214 -13.76 3.49 11.07
CA THR A 214 -12.73 3.73 10.04
C THR A 214 -11.79 4.81 10.55
N PHE A 215 -10.49 4.50 10.52
CA PHE A 215 -9.42 5.43 10.82
C PHE A 215 -8.74 5.81 9.49
N VAL A 216 -8.65 7.10 9.25
CA VAL A 216 -7.86 7.66 8.15
C VAL A 216 -6.60 8.22 8.77
N VAL A 217 -5.49 7.53 8.52
CA VAL A 217 -4.18 7.84 9.09
C VAL A 217 -3.36 8.57 8.03
N THR A 218 -3.03 9.82 8.28
CA THR A 218 -2.13 10.59 7.41
C THR A 218 -0.69 10.37 7.82
N LEU A 219 0.16 10.07 6.85
CA LEU A 219 1.58 9.81 7.03
C LEU A 219 2.41 10.91 6.37
N GLU A 220 3.48 11.31 7.01
CA GLU A 220 4.52 12.16 6.41
C GLU A 220 5.85 11.44 6.44
N ASP A 221 6.55 11.45 5.30
CA ASP A 221 7.88 10.89 5.21
C ASP A 221 8.82 11.58 6.21
N GLN A 222 9.60 10.76 6.96
CA GLN A 222 10.63 11.33 7.78
C GLN A 222 11.70 11.97 6.91
N PRO A 223 12.10 13.22 7.20
CA PRO A 223 13.29 13.78 6.61
C PRO A 223 14.49 12.85 6.89
N VAL A 224 15.32 12.61 5.90
CA VAL A 224 16.62 11.99 6.16
C VAL A 224 17.48 13.03 6.85
N GLU A 225 17.90 12.73 8.07
CA GLU A 225 18.83 13.59 8.80
C GLU A 225 20.28 13.23 8.42
N PRO A 226 21.18 14.20 8.33
CA PRO A 226 22.59 13.92 8.08
C PRO A 226 23.21 13.21 9.29
N ASP A 227 24.24 12.41 9.02
CA ASP A 227 25.04 11.78 10.07
C ASP A 227 25.78 12.82 10.95
N GLU A 228 26.50 12.36 11.98
CA GLU A 228 27.26 13.23 12.88
C GLU A 228 28.34 14.11 12.20
N ASN A 229 28.74 13.76 10.96
CA ASN A 229 29.67 14.49 10.12
C ASN A 229 28.96 15.41 9.10
N GLY A 230 27.65 15.43 9.09
CA GLY A 230 26.83 16.22 8.20
C GLY A 230 26.57 15.60 6.82
N TYR A 231 26.81 14.29 6.64
CA TYR A 231 26.55 13.59 5.39
C TYR A 231 25.16 12.97 5.38
N TYR A 232 24.38 13.25 4.33
CA TYR A 232 23.16 12.51 4.03
C TYR A 232 23.46 11.14 3.41
N PHE A 233 24.59 11.03 2.70
CA PHE A 233 25.11 9.81 2.07
C PHE A 233 26.63 9.84 2.12
N HIS A 234 27.25 8.78 2.61
CA HIS A 234 28.71 8.64 2.68
C HIS A 234 29.14 7.24 2.25
N ASP A 235 29.31 7.06 0.94
CA ASP A 235 29.63 5.79 0.34
C ASP A 235 31.15 5.58 0.29
N THR A 236 31.65 4.68 1.10
CA THR A 236 33.09 4.40 1.23
C THR A 236 33.56 3.21 0.43
N PHE A 237 32.64 2.32 -0.01
CA PHE A 237 32.91 1.11 -0.77
C PHE A 237 33.78 0.07 -0.06
N GLU A 238 33.94 0.12 1.25
CA GLU A 238 34.82 -0.77 2.00
C GLU A 238 34.26 -2.20 2.11
N SER A 239 32.95 -2.35 2.22
CA SER A 239 32.28 -3.65 2.41
C SER A 239 31.46 -4.10 1.20
N ASP A 240 30.85 -3.15 0.49
CA ASP A 240 29.93 -3.41 -0.62
C ASP A 240 29.90 -2.23 -1.61
N ASN A 241 29.03 -2.31 -2.62
CA ASN A 241 28.85 -1.28 -3.62
C ASN A 241 27.99 -0.11 -3.18
N CYS A 242 27.51 -0.06 -1.94
CA CYS A 242 26.66 0.99 -1.38
C CYS A 242 25.45 1.32 -2.27
N ASP A 243 24.77 0.31 -2.81
CA ASP A 243 23.61 0.39 -3.73
C ASP A 243 23.89 1.07 -5.09
N TRP A 244 25.15 1.30 -5.44
CA TRP A 244 25.51 1.73 -6.78
C TRP A 244 25.37 0.59 -7.77
N GLN A 245 24.97 0.91 -8.99
CA GLN A 245 24.85 -0.02 -10.10
C GLN A 245 25.46 0.55 -11.38
N GLY A 246 25.69 -0.33 -12.37
CA GLY A 246 26.16 0.11 -13.68
C GLY A 246 25.07 0.83 -14.46
N HIS A 247 25.40 1.99 -15.02
CA HIS A 247 24.52 2.75 -15.90
C HIS A 247 24.86 2.49 -17.37
N GLY A 248 23.88 2.11 -18.18
CA GLY A 248 24.06 1.72 -19.57
C GLY A 248 24.82 0.40 -19.70
N ALA A 249 25.90 0.39 -20.48
CA ALA A 249 26.73 -0.81 -20.69
C ALA A 249 27.90 -0.92 -19.69
N ALA A 250 27.97 -0.04 -18.69
CA ALA A 250 29.05 -0.08 -17.69
C ALA A 250 28.82 -1.20 -16.67
N ASP A 251 29.90 -1.91 -16.34
CA ASP A 251 29.95 -2.82 -15.20
C ASP A 251 30.60 -2.12 -13.99
N ILE A 252 30.20 -2.49 -12.78
CA ILE A 252 30.80 -2.04 -11.55
C ILE A 252 31.35 -3.21 -10.72
N ALA A 253 32.41 -2.97 -9.96
CA ALA A 253 32.97 -3.94 -9.02
C ALA A 253 33.71 -3.24 -7.90
N LEU A 254 33.82 -3.85 -6.73
CA LEU A 254 34.77 -3.41 -5.71
C LEU A 254 36.21 -3.73 -6.16
N SER A 255 37.13 -2.79 -5.90
CA SER A 255 38.53 -2.95 -6.30
C SER A 255 39.49 -2.31 -5.29
N GLY A 256 40.46 -3.05 -4.85
CA GLY A 256 41.60 -2.54 -4.05
C GLY A 256 42.68 -1.83 -4.87
N ARG A 257 42.46 -1.56 -6.16
CA ARG A 257 43.40 -0.89 -7.05
C ARG A 257 43.41 0.59 -6.86
N ILE A 258 43.96 1.33 -6.13
CA ILE A 258 43.96 2.79 -6.02
C ILE A 258 42.71 3.31 -5.30
N PRO A 259 42.42 2.90 -4.06
CA PRO A 259 41.37 3.53 -3.25
C PRO A 259 41.79 4.96 -2.87
N TYR A 260 40.83 5.86 -2.74
CA TYR A 260 41.07 7.21 -2.24
C TYR A 260 41.36 7.20 -0.73
N GLN A 261 40.58 6.46 0.03
CA GLN A 261 40.76 6.14 1.43
C GLN A 261 40.44 4.66 1.64
N GLY A 262 40.93 4.09 2.76
CA GLY A 262 40.65 2.70 3.09
C GLY A 262 41.31 1.69 2.16
N THR A 263 40.61 0.60 1.86
CA THR A 263 41.15 -0.54 1.13
C THR A 263 40.49 -0.77 -0.22
N ASN A 264 39.30 -0.25 -0.44
CA ASN A 264 38.49 -0.48 -1.65
C ASN A 264 37.98 0.82 -2.29
N ALA A 265 37.65 0.73 -3.56
CA ALA A 265 36.97 1.76 -4.35
C ALA A 265 35.97 1.09 -5.31
N LEU A 266 35.02 1.85 -5.83
CA LEU A 266 34.13 1.41 -6.88
C LEU A 266 34.82 1.51 -8.25
N LEU A 267 35.11 0.38 -8.87
CA LEU A 267 35.64 0.31 -10.23
C LEU A 267 34.46 0.35 -11.22
N VAL A 268 34.54 1.27 -12.20
CA VAL A 268 33.61 1.35 -13.33
C VAL A 268 34.35 0.97 -14.59
N GLN A 269 33.92 -0.08 -15.28
CA GLN A 269 34.58 -0.65 -16.45
C GLN A 269 33.60 -1.01 -17.56
N ASN A 270 34.12 -1.51 -18.71
CA ASN A 270 33.37 -1.97 -19.89
C ASN A 270 32.39 -0.91 -20.45
N ARG A 271 32.73 0.36 -20.35
CA ARG A 271 31.92 1.47 -20.87
C ARG A 271 31.96 1.50 -22.38
N ALA A 272 30.80 1.36 -23.03
CA ALA A 272 30.67 1.42 -24.51
C ALA A 272 30.47 2.86 -25.03
N SER A 273 30.02 3.79 -24.17
CA SER A 273 29.69 5.17 -24.53
C SER A 273 30.12 6.14 -23.42
N ALA A 274 30.28 7.42 -23.78
CA ALA A 274 30.68 8.45 -22.83
C ALA A 274 29.69 8.67 -21.68
N TRP A 275 28.41 8.41 -21.89
CA TRP A 275 27.35 8.53 -20.89
C TRP A 275 27.22 7.28 -19.97
N ASN A 276 27.85 6.15 -20.30
CA ASN A 276 27.88 5.00 -19.41
C ASN A 276 28.69 5.31 -18.14
N GLY A 277 28.25 4.83 -17.00
CA GLY A 277 28.90 5.12 -15.71
C GLY A 277 28.38 4.27 -14.58
N ALA A 278 28.41 4.80 -13.39
CA ALA A 278 27.73 4.24 -12.23
C ALA A 278 26.60 5.17 -11.81
N GLU A 279 25.51 4.60 -11.33
CA GLU A 279 24.38 5.33 -10.80
C GLU A 279 23.93 4.77 -9.46
N LYS A 280 23.29 5.61 -8.65
CA LYS A 280 22.64 5.26 -7.38
C LYS A 280 21.33 6.02 -7.29
N THR A 281 20.25 5.33 -6.92
CA THR A 281 18.97 5.98 -6.61
C THR A 281 19.02 6.52 -5.19
N LEU A 282 18.73 7.80 -5.04
CA LEU A 282 18.64 8.46 -3.75
C LEU A 282 17.17 8.62 -3.35
N PRO A 283 16.79 8.38 -2.08
CA PRO A 283 15.41 8.57 -1.64
C PRO A 283 15.01 10.05 -1.75
N ALA A 284 13.87 10.32 -2.36
CA ALA A 284 13.37 11.69 -2.55
C ALA A 284 13.24 12.47 -1.23
N LYS A 285 12.89 11.76 -0.15
CA LYS A 285 12.77 12.32 1.20
C LYS A 285 14.07 12.88 1.80
N ALA A 286 15.25 12.57 1.21
CA ALA A 286 16.52 13.19 1.60
C ALA A 286 16.66 14.64 1.14
N PHE A 287 15.78 15.10 0.24
CA PHE A 287 15.86 16.41 -0.38
C PHE A 287 14.63 17.24 -0.04
N GLN A 288 14.85 18.40 0.59
CA GLN A 288 13.79 19.32 0.97
C GLN A 288 13.76 20.51 0.00
N ALA A 289 12.58 20.93 -0.43
CA ALA A 289 12.42 22.07 -1.29
C ALA A 289 13.02 23.35 -0.65
N GLY A 290 13.81 24.09 -1.42
CA GLY A 290 14.44 25.33 -0.97
C GLY A 290 15.72 25.13 -0.16
N LYS A 291 16.18 23.90 0.09
CA LYS A 291 17.48 23.59 0.68
C LYS A 291 18.55 23.45 -0.39
N GLU A 292 19.79 23.82 -0.04
CA GLU A 292 20.98 23.67 -0.87
C GLU A 292 21.75 22.43 -0.42
N TYR A 293 22.12 21.58 -1.36
CA TYR A 293 22.86 20.33 -1.12
C TYR A 293 24.14 20.32 -1.95
N SER A 294 25.22 19.80 -1.39
CA SER A 294 26.48 19.61 -2.09
C SER A 294 26.75 18.11 -2.33
N PHE A 295 27.28 17.81 -3.50
CA PHE A 295 27.66 16.46 -3.88
C PHE A 295 29.15 16.45 -4.21
N SER A 296 29.88 15.46 -3.72
CA SER A 296 31.28 15.27 -4.03
C SER A 296 31.58 13.81 -4.36
N VAL A 297 32.56 13.61 -5.23
CA VAL A 297 33.09 12.29 -5.56
C VAL A 297 34.58 12.39 -5.83
N CYS A 298 35.35 11.46 -5.29
CA CYS A 298 36.77 11.31 -5.60
C CYS A 298 36.92 10.34 -6.77
N LEU A 299 37.56 10.79 -7.85
CA LEU A 299 37.71 10.03 -9.09
C LEU A 299 39.18 9.81 -9.42
N ASN A 300 39.50 8.59 -9.82
CA ASN A 300 40.77 8.22 -10.43
C ASN A 300 40.51 7.60 -11.81
N TYR A 301 41.32 7.98 -12.81
CA TYR A 301 41.25 7.42 -14.16
C TYR A 301 42.45 6.49 -14.38
N MET A 302 42.19 5.22 -14.68
CA MET A 302 43.23 4.18 -14.61
C MET A 302 43.80 3.79 -15.97
N ASP A 303 42.98 3.72 -17.03
CA ASP A 303 43.37 3.15 -18.31
C ASP A 303 42.93 4.03 -19.48
N GLY A 304 43.82 4.17 -20.47
CA GLY A 304 43.57 4.90 -21.71
C GLY A 304 44.51 6.10 -21.90
N GLU A 305 43.96 7.24 -22.32
CA GLU A 305 44.70 8.50 -22.55
C GLU A 305 45.22 9.11 -21.24
N SER A 306 45.98 10.20 -21.33
CA SER A 306 46.62 10.86 -20.17
C SER A 306 45.60 11.51 -19.20
N SER A 307 44.39 11.81 -19.68
CA SER A 307 43.29 12.35 -18.86
C SER A 307 41.95 12.04 -19.52
N LYS A 308 40.89 12.07 -18.70
CA LYS A 308 39.51 11.90 -19.17
C LYS A 308 38.57 12.83 -18.41
N ASN A 309 37.62 13.44 -19.11
CA ASN A 309 36.58 14.22 -18.45
C ASN A 309 35.54 13.28 -17.82
N ALA A 310 35.20 13.56 -16.58
CA ALA A 310 34.10 12.95 -15.85
C ALA A 310 33.07 13.99 -15.46
N ALA A 311 31.82 13.60 -15.36
CA ALA A 311 30.73 14.44 -14.93
C ALA A 311 29.91 13.72 -13.85
N LEU A 312 29.48 14.51 -12.86
CA LEU A 312 28.46 14.11 -11.91
C LEU A 312 27.14 14.76 -12.33
N SER A 313 26.10 13.99 -12.48
CA SER A 313 24.80 14.45 -12.94
C SER A 313 23.70 13.90 -12.05
N LEU A 314 22.65 14.68 -11.83
CA LEU A 314 21.41 14.28 -11.18
C LEU A 314 20.38 13.95 -12.26
N GLN A 315 19.76 12.78 -12.18
CA GLN A 315 18.55 12.44 -12.91
C GLN A 315 17.35 12.63 -11.98
N TYR A 316 16.29 13.25 -12.45
CA TYR A 316 15.06 13.45 -11.70
C TYR A 316 13.84 13.47 -12.60
N THR A 317 12.68 13.24 -12.04
CA THR A 317 11.39 13.38 -12.74
C THR A 317 10.80 14.73 -12.38
N ASP A 318 10.42 15.52 -13.41
CA ASP A 318 9.80 16.82 -13.20
C ASP A 318 8.29 16.71 -12.88
N ALA A 319 7.65 17.84 -12.60
CA ALA A 319 6.21 17.88 -12.28
C ALA A 319 5.30 17.45 -13.46
N ALA A 320 5.81 17.36 -14.68
CA ALA A 320 5.09 16.84 -15.84
C ALA A 320 5.30 15.33 -16.03
N GLY A 321 6.06 14.67 -15.14
CA GLY A 321 6.40 13.26 -15.23
C GLY A 321 7.54 12.94 -16.21
N GLU A 322 8.26 13.96 -16.70
CA GLU A 322 9.35 13.78 -17.65
C GLU A 322 10.71 13.62 -16.95
N THR A 323 11.51 12.66 -17.41
CA THR A 323 12.89 12.48 -16.94
C THR A 323 13.78 13.61 -17.41
N LYS A 324 14.46 14.27 -16.47
CA LYS A 324 15.40 15.37 -16.70
C LYS A 324 16.77 15.02 -16.13
N TYR A 325 17.80 15.69 -16.67
CA TYR A 325 19.19 15.56 -16.23
C TYR A 325 19.80 16.93 -15.94
N ALA A 326 20.35 17.09 -14.75
CA ALA A 326 21.10 18.28 -14.37
C ALA A 326 22.57 17.89 -14.12
N ARG A 327 23.52 18.55 -14.81
CA ARG A 327 24.93 18.40 -14.54
C ARG A 327 25.29 19.17 -13.26
N ILE A 328 25.71 18.47 -12.23
CA ILE A 328 26.14 19.06 -10.95
C ILE A 328 27.58 19.54 -11.04
N ALA A 329 28.48 18.69 -11.54
CA ALA A 329 29.91 18.98 -11.64
C ALA A 329 30.55 18.27 -12.83
N SER A 330 31.71 18.79 -13.27
CA SER A 330 32.59 18.09 -14.19
C SER A 330 34.04 18.40 -13.87
N ALA A 331 34.90 17.40 -14.02
CA ALA A 331 36.34 17.53 -13.81
C ALA A 331 37.12 16.70 -14.83
N SER A 332 38.35 17.09 -15.11
CA SER A 332 39.31 16.27 -15.84
C SER A 332 40.11 15.43 -14.86
N ALA A 333 39.90 14.13 -14.88
CA ALA A 333 40.67 13.18 -14.07
C ALA A 333 41.96 12.82 -14.83
N ALA A 334 43.11 13.05 -14.22
CA ALA A 334 44.37 12.59 -14.76
C ALA A 334 44.51 11.07 -14.58
N LYS A 335 45.27 10.44 -15.46
CA LYS A 335 45.65 9.03 -15.30
C LYS A 335 46.58 8.92 -14.09
N GLY A 336 46.18 8.15 -13.08
CA GLY A 336 46.97 7.91 -11.86
C GLY A 336 47.65 6.57 -11.84
#